data_05550c2329638b451fa74a0b6e024c5a
#
_entry.id   05550c2329638b451fa74a0b6e024c5a
#
_cell.length_a   1.000
_cell.length_b   1.000
_cell.length_c   1.000
_cell.angle_alpha   90.00
_cell.angle_beta   90.00
_cell.angle_gamma   90.00
#
_symmetry.space_group_name_H-M   'P 1'
#
loop_
_entity.id
_entity.type
_entity.pdbx_description
1 polymer ?
#
loop_
_entity_poly.entity_id
_entity_poly.type
_entity_poly.pdbx_seq_one_letter_code
_entity_poly.pdbx_strand_id
1 'polypeptide(L)'
;MPTARSYLSSSVVNGKIYVIGGYTDKDFLSTVEEYDPVKDTWTDKANMPTARGGLTTSVVNGKIYAIGGSSINGPVTAIEEYDPAKDKWTIKANMSGHRAYLSSSVVNGKIYIIGGFFLGNPLSTVEEYDPTLDKCIKKTDMPAPRAWLSTSAVNNKIYAIGGTERQQRVAFSTVEEYDPLTDKWAKKLDMPKAKDNLSTSVVNGKIYAIGVNVDFVNMDFSPKVYEYDPLTDTWTEKTDMPTVRYFFSSSAVNGKIYTFGGSLDWPVPTSLVEEYDIGFAVESVNFKGKLPTTWGEVRTAMNR
;
A
#
# COMPACT_ATOMS: atom_id res chain seq x y z
N MET A 1 11.83 10.44 -6.81
CA MET A 1 12.24 9.88 -5.50
C MET A 1 13.76 9.79 -5.47
N PRO A 2 14.46 10.21 -4.40
CA PRO A 2 15.93 10.20 -4.35
C PRO A 2 16.53 8.80 -4.50
N THR A 3 15.98 7.80 -3.80
CA THR A 3 16.53 6.43 -3.81
C THR A 3 15.64 5.48 -4.61
N ALA A 4 16.19 4.84 -5.65
CA ALA A 4 15.50 3.78 -6.39
C ALA A 4 15.26 2.56 -5.48
N ARG A 5 14.02 2.12 -5.35
CA ARG A 5 13.64 1.01 -4.45
C ARG A 5 12.37 0.31 -4.88
N SER A 6 12.28 -0.98 -4.57
CA SER A 6 11.08 -1.82 -4.67
C SER A 6 10.68 -2.34 -3.29
N TYR A 7 9.51 -2.96 -3.13
CA TYR A 7 9.02 -3.49 -1.86
C TYR A 7 8.96 -2.47 -0.72
N LEU A 8 8.81 -1.21 -1.06
CA LEU A 8 8.64 -0.08 -0.13
C LEU A 8 7.21 0.01 0.35
N SER A 9 6.98 0.82 1.38
CA SER A 9 5.64 1.26 1.77
C SER A 9 5.58 2.79 1.85
N SER A 10 4.40 3.36 1.66
CA SER A 10 4.20 4.80 1.77
C SER A 10 2.98 5.15 2.62
N SER A 11 3.06 6.25 3.36
CA SER A 11 2.00 6.74 4.23
C SER A 11 1.90 8.27 4.19
N VAL A 12 0.69 8.80 4.42
CA VAL A 12 0.45 10.25 4.41
C VAL A 12 0.25 10.77 5.81
N VAL A 13 1.00 11.79 6.19
CA VAL A 13 0.81 12.54 7.43
C VAL A 13 0.88 14.04 7.13
N ASN A 14 -0.13 14.80 7.57
CA ASN A 14 -0.21 16.26 7.40
C ASN A 14 0.05 16.73 5.95
N GLY A 15 -0.51 16.03 4.96
CA GLY A 15 -0.39 16.38 3.55
C GLY A 15 0.95 16.05 2.91
N LYS A 16 1.85 15.38 3.61
CA LYS A 16 3.15 14.90 3.12
C LYS A 16 3.16 13.39 3.03
N ILE A 17 3.93 12.85 2.08
CA ILE A 17 4.04 11.42 1.84
C ILE A 17 5.41 10.94 2.34
N TYR A 18 5.40 9.92 3.18
CA TYR A 18 6.61 9.28 3.72
C TYR A 18 6.80 7.96 3.01
N VAL A 19 7.93 7.82 2.32
CA VAL A 19 8.36 6.60 1.63
C VAL A 19 9.36 5.88 2.53
N ILE A 20 9.05 4.64 2.93
CA ILE A 20 9.71 3.96 4.04
C ILE A 20 10.23 2.59 3.60
N GLY A 21 11.50 2.32 3.90
CA GLY A 21 12.15 1.03 3.67
C GLY A 21 12.19 0.64 2.20
N GLY A 22 12.13 -0.64 1.95
CA GLY A 22 12.21 -1.23 0.61
C GLY A 22 13.49 -2.01 0.39
N TYR A 23 13.76 -2.31 -0.87
CA TYR A 23 14.91 -3.09 -1.32
C TYR A 23 15.50 -2.47 -2.58
N THR A 24 16.81 -2.32 -2.60
CA THR A 24 17.59 -2.03 -3.80
C THR A 24 17.93 -3.35 -4.53
N ASP A 25 18.75 -3.31 -5.54
CA ASP A 25 19.32 -4.52 -6.15
C ASP A 25 20.29 -5.30 -5.23
N LYS A 26 20.64 -4.73 -4.06
CA LYS A 26 21.67 -5.26 -3.15
C LYS A 26 21.18 -5.37 -1.70
N ASP A 27 20.52 -4.33 -1.17
CA ASP A 27 20.32 -4.17 0.26
C ASP A 27 18.87 -3.84 0.62
N PHE A 28 18.43 -4.31 1.79
CA PHE A 28 17.25 -3.79 2.45
C PHE A 28 17.52 -2.39 2.99
N LEU A 29 16.52 -1.52 2.89
CA LEU A 29 16.64 -0.12 3.27
C LEU A 29 15.99 0.15 4.62
N SER A 30 16.64 1.00 5.42
CA SER A 30 16.06 1.66 6.59
C SER A 30 15.64 3.09 6.32
N THR A 31 15.96 3.63 5.14
CA THR A 31 15.76 5.03 4.79
C THR A 31 14.30 5.43 4.75
N VAL A 32 14.03 6.66 5.18
CA VAL A 32 12.74 7.34 5.13
C VAL A 32 12.90 8.63 4.35
N GLU A 33 12.12 8.80 3.31
CA GLU A 33 12.12 10.01 2.47
C GLU A 33 10.72 10.64 2.52
N GLU A 34 10.64 11.91 2.94
CA GLU A 34 9.41 12.72 2.96
C GLU A 34 9.28 13.47 1.64
N TYR A 35 8.16 13.31 0.96
CA TYR A 35 7.77 14.07 -0.22
C TYR A 35 6.70 15.10 0.13
N ASP A 36 6.94 16.36 -0.18
CA ASP A 36 5.97 17.45 -0.09
C ASP A 36 5.38 17.69 -1.50
N PRO A 37 4.15 17.23 -1.79
CA PRO A 37 3.56 17.34 -3.13
C PRO A 37 3.18 18.76 -3.52
N VAL A 38 3.09 19.69 -2.57
CA VAL A 38 2.81 21.11 -2.85
C VAL A 38 4.05 21.84 -3.32
N LYS A 39 5.22 21.48 -2.75
CA LYS A 39 6.51 22.09 -3.08
C LYS A 39 7.31 21.30 -4.12
N ASP A 40 6.89 20.07 -4.43
CA ASP A 40 7.63 19.11 -5.23
C ASP A 40 9.08 18.90 -4.71
N THR A 41 9.21 18.70 -3.40
CA THR A 41 10.52 18.55 -2.74
C THR A 41 10.59 17.29 -1.89
N TRP A 42 11.81 16.73 -1.81
CA TRP A 42 12.16 15.58 -0.98
C TRP A 42 13.02 15.99 0.20
N THR A 43 12.83 15.34 1.34
CA THR A 43 13.62 15.56 2.56
C THR A 43 13.90 14.21 3.23
N ASP A 44 15.17 13.94 3.53
CA ASP A 44 15.56 12.76 4.30
C ASP A 44 15.11 12.90 5.74
N LYS A 45 14.67 11.78 6.31
CA LYS A 45 14.22 11.67 7.69
C LYS A 45 15.02 10.62 8.46
N ALA A 46 14.82 10.56 9.78
CA ALA A 46 15.47 9.56 10.62
C ALA A 46 15.20 8.14 10.10
N ASN A 47 16.25 7.37 9.93
CA ASN A 47 16.20 6.00 9.45
C ASN A 47 15.41 5.09 10.42
N MET A 48 14.63 4.17 9.85
CA MET A 48 13.95 3.11 10.58
C MET A 48 14.97 2.22 11.33
N PRO A 49 14.71 1.77 12.56
CA PRO A 49 15.66 0.92 13.31
C PRO A 49 16.04 -0.36 12.58
N THR A 50 15.07 -1.00 11.88
CA THR A 50 15.29 -2.26 11.16
C THR A 50 15.17 -2.06 9.65
N ALA A 51 16.28 -2.20 8.91
CA ALA A 51 16.28 -2.18 7.44
C ALA A 51 15.45 -3.35 6.89
N ARG A 52 14.41 -3.07 6.07
CA ARG A 52 13.46 -4.09 5.59
C ARG A 52 12.65 -3.65 4.38
N GLY A 53 12.27 -4.63 3.55
CA GLY A 53 11.31 -4.48 2.45
C GLY A 53 10.13 -5.43 2.61
N GLY A 54 9.09 -5.26 1.79
CA GLY A 54 7.85 -6.05 1.91
C GLY A 54 7.11 -5.82 3.22
N LEU A 55 7.33 -4.66 3.83
CA LEU A 55 6.64 -4.16 5.02
C LEU A 55 5.33 -3.48 4.61
N THR A 56 4.47 -3.23 5.59
CA THR A 56 3.33 -2.32 5.44
C THR A 56 3.45 -1.15 6.42
N THR A 57 2.83 -0.02 6.10
CA THR A 57 2.75 1.12 7.01
C THR A 57 1.32 1.58 7.21
N SER A 58 0.99 1.99 8.42
CA SER A 58 -0.31 2.55 8.80
C SER A 58 -0.14 3.82 9.63
N VAL A 59 -1.11 4.72 9.55
CA VAL A 59 -1.07 5.99 10.30
C VAL A 59 -2.16 6.02 11.36
N VAL A 60 -1.76 6.26 12.61
CA VAL A 60 -2.68 6.50 13.73
C VAL A 60 -2.22 7.71 14.51
N ASN A 61 -3.13 8.65 14.75
CA ASN A 61 -2.85 9.89 15.52
C ASN A 61 -1.61 10.66 15.02
N GLY A 62 -1.42 10.76 13.71
CA GLY A 62 -0.30 11.47 13.08
C GLY A 62 1.06 10.77 13.20
N LYS A 63 1.10 9.53 13.67
CA LYS A 63 2.30 8.70 13.73
C LYS A 63 2.21 7.56 12.70
N ILE A 64 3.36 7.16 12.16
CA ILE A 64 3.46 6.08 11.18
C ILE A 64 3.96 4.82 11.88
N TYR A 65 3.28 3.71 11.66
CA TYR A 65 3.67 2.40 12.17
C TYR A 65 4.18 1.55 11.02
N ALA A 66 5.48 1.21 11.03
CA ALA A 66 6.10 0.27 10.10
C ALA A 66 6.01 -1.15 10.67
N ILE A 67 5.40 -2.08 9.92
CA ILE A 67 4.94 -3.36 10.44
C ILE A 67 5.45 -4.50 9.57
N GLY A 68 6.09 -5.51 10.18
CA GLY A 68 6.56 -6.70 9.50
C GLY A 68 7.59 -6.42 8.40
N GLY A 69 7.58 -7.21 7.35
CA GLY A 69 8.52 -7.15 6.25
C GLY A 69 9.66 -8.17 6.41
N SER A 70 10.62 -8.14 5.47
CA SER A 70 11.80 -8.99 5.44
C SER A 70 13.06 -8.15 5.58
N SER A 71 13.98 -8.59 6.43
CA SER A 71 15.32 -8.05 6.62
C SER A 71 16.37 -9.01 6.07
N ILE A 72 17.64 -8.66 6.21
CA ILE A 72 18.76 -9.56 5.86
C ILE A 72 18.71 -10.91 6.64
N ASN A 73 18.08 -10.92 7.82
CA ASN A 73 17.88 -12.09 8.65
C ASN A 73 16.54 -12.82 8.41
N GLY A 74 15.80 -12.44 7.36
CA GLY A 74 14.49 -12.99 7.03
C GLY A 74 13.31 -12.13 7.52
N PRO A 75 12.06 -12.68 7.44
CA PRO A 75 10.87 -11.98 7.88
C PRO A 75 10.91 -11.62 9.37
N VAL A 76 10.32 -10.48 9.73
CA VAL A 76 10.35 -9.93 11.09
C VAL A 76 8.94 -9.83 11.70
N THR A 77 8.88 -9.75 13.04
CA THR A 77 7.66 -9.49 13.80
C THR A 77 7.51 -8.03 14.21
N ALA A 78 8.53 -7.21 13.95
CA ALA A 78 8.66 -5.86 14.50
C ALA A 78 7.53 -4.93 14.07
N ILE A 79 7.04 -4.15 15.04
CA ILE A 79 6.27 -2.93 14.85
C ILE A 79 7.13 -1.77 15.37
N GLU A 80 7.35 -0.76 14.52
CA GLU A 80 8.14 0.42 14.85
C GLU A 80 7.32 1.67 14.55
N GLU A 81 7.20 2.57 15.53
CA GLU A 81 6.44 3.82 15.45
C GLU A 81 7.38 4.97 15.09
N TYR A 82 7.06 5.71 14.05
CA TYR A 82 7.72 6.96 13.69
C TYR A 82 6.83 8.15 14.03
N ASP A 83 7.40 9.11 14.76
CA ASP A 83 6.78 10.40 15.07
C ASP A 83 7.37 11.48 14.11
N PRO A 84 6.64 11.89 13.06
CA PRO A 84 7.15 12.88 12.12
C PRO A 84 7.43 14.26 12.71
N ALA A 85 6.73 14.62 13.80
CA ALA A 85 6.93 15.91 14.45
C ALA A 85 8.25 15.98 15.23
N LYS A 86 8.75 14.82 15.68
CA LYS A 86 10.01 14.70 16.43
C LYS A 86 11.15 14.13 15.59
N ASP A 87 10.85 13.65 14.38
CA ASP A 87 11.77 12.90 13.53
C ASP A 87 12.43 11.74 14.28
N LYS A 88 11.61 10.91 14.97
CA LYS A 88 12.11 9.87 15.89
C LYS A 88 11.31 8.58 15.80
N TRP A 89 12.04 7.45 15.85
CA TRP A 89 11.49 6.10 15.95
C TRP A 89 11.41 5.58 17.38
N THR A 90 10.42 4.73 17.63
CA THR A 90 10.22 4.01 18.89
C THR A 90 9.82 2.57 18.58
N ILE A 91 10.48 1.61 19.22
CA ILE A 91 10.15 0.19 19.11
C ILE A 91 8.86 -0.08 19.89
N LYS A 92 7.94 -0.81 19.28
CA LYS A 92 6.64 -1.18 19.85
C LYS A 92 6.56 -2.70 20.06
N ALA A 93 5.40 -3.18 20.54
CA ALA A 93 5.15 -4.61 20.67
C ALA A 93 5.25 -5.31 19.31
N ASN A 94 5.65 -6.58 19.32
CA ASN A 94 5.75 -7.40 18.13
C ASN A 94 4.39 -8.02 17.74
N MET A 95 4.23 -8.34 16.46
CA MET A 95 3.21 -9.29 16.00
C MET A 95 3.45 -10.68 16.60
N SER A 96 2.41 -11.52 16.62
CA SER A 96 2.51 -12.90 17.11
C SER A 96 3.37 -13.81 16.22
N GLY A 97 3.56 -13.47 14.94
CA GLY A 97 4.31 -14.27 13.97
C GLY A 97 5.08 -13.42 12.97
N HIS A 98 6.18 -14.00 12.47
CA HIS A 98 6.99 -13.40 11.42
C HIS A 98 6.20 -13.37 10.11
N ARG A 99 6.20 -12.25 9.40
CA ARG A 99 5.59 -12.14 8.06
C ARG A 99 6.07 -10.92 7.26
N ALA A 100 6.23 -11.15 5.96
CA ALA A 100 6.48 -10.14 4.95
C ALA A 100 5.35 -10.13 3.91
N TYR A 101 5.29 -9.13 3.04
CA TYR A 101 4.31 -9.02 1.96
C TYR A 101 2.86 -9.07 2.46
N LEU A 102 2.66 -8.53 3.65
CA LEU A 102 1.40 -8.35 4.35
C LEU A 102 0.80 -6.98 3.99
N SER A 103 -0.45 -6.77 4.38
CA SER A 103 -1.07 -5.45 4.29
C SER A 103 -1.67 -5.03 5.62
N SER A 104 -1.91 -3.73 5.80
CA SER A 104 -2.58 -3.22 7.00
C SER A 104 -3.51 -2.06 6.68
N SER A 105 -4.58 -1.96 7.46
CA SER A 105 -5.55 -0.87 7.39
C SER A 105 -5.95 -0.41 8.78
N VAL A 106 -6.40 0.84 8.88
CA VAL A 106 -6.78 1.44 10.17
C VAL A 106 -8.29 1.62 10.24
N VAL A 107 -8.89 1.13 11.33
CA VAL A 107 -10.28 1.39 11.68
C VAL A 107 -10.35 1.75 13.17
N ASN A 108 -11.01 2.86 13.50
CA ASN A 108 -11.22 3.33 14.88
C ASN A 108 -9.92 3.42 15.71
N GLY A 109 -8.82 3.90 15.08
CA GLY A 109 -7.52 4.06 15.74
C GLY A 109 -6.75 2.78 16.01
N LYS A 110 -7.23 1.64 15.53
CA LYS A 110 -6.57 0.33 15.60
C LYS A 110 -6.07 -0.10 14.23
N ILE A 111 -4.94 -0.79 14.20
CA ILE A 111 -4.29 -1.27 12.98
C ILE A 111 -4.60 -2.76 12.82
N TYR A 112 -5.25 -3.12 11.71
CA TYR A 112 -5.53 -4.50 11.32
C TYR A 112 -4.45 -4.97 10.37
N ILE A 113 -3.69 -5.98 10.77
CA ILE A 113 -2.54 -6.56 10.07
C ILE A 113 -3.01 -7.85 9.43
N ILE A 114 -2.99 -7.93 8.10
CA ILE A 114 -3.74 -8.93 7.35
C ILE A 114 -2.83 -9.70 6.39
N GLY A 115 -2.91 -11.02 6.43
CA GLY A 115 -2.22 -11.91 5.52
C GLY A 115 -0.70 -11.85 5.59
N GLY A 116 -0.05 -12.02 4.46
CA GLY A 116 1.40 -12.01 4.31
C GLY A 116 1.97 -13.39 4.00
N PHE A 117 3.29 -13.52 4.15
CA PHE A 117 4.04 -14.69 3.74
C PHE A 117 5.10 -15.06 4.77
N PHE A 118 5.19 -16.37 5.11
CA PHE A 118 6.21 -16.90 5.98
C PHE A 118 6.57 -18.36 5.63
N LEU A 119 7.87 -18.68 5.62
CA LEU A 119 8.42 -20.02 5.36
C LEU A 119 7.80 -20.73 4.13
N GLY A 120 7.68 -20.03 3.02
CA GLY A 120 7.16 -20.61 1.78
C GLY A 120 5.64 -20.56 1.64
N ASN A 121 4.89 -20.15 2.66
CA ASN A 121 3.43 -20.19 2.69
C ASN A 121 2.80 -18.79 2.82
N PRO A 122 1.72 -18.49 2.07
CA PRO A 122 0.86 -17.37 2.34
C PRO A 122 0.05 -17.60 3.62
N LEU A 123 -0.35 -16.53 4.27
CA LEU A 123 -1.04 -16.57 5.56
C LEU A 123 -2.46 -16.00 5.43
N SER A 124 -3.40 -16.58 6.20
CA SER A 124 -4.75 -16.05 6.38
C SER A 124 -4.87 -15.18 7.65
N THR A 125 -3.82 -15.15 8.46
CA THR A 125 -3.87 -14.56 9.81
C THR A 125 -4.20 -13.07 9.80
N VAL A 126 -5.04 -12.67 10.76
CA VAL A 126 -5.40 -11.29 11.05
C VAL A 126 -5.09 -10.97 12.50
N GLU A 127 -4.40 -9.86 12.71
CA GLU A 127 -4.15 -9.31 14.05
C GLU A 127 -4.60 -7.85 14.11
N GLU A 128 -5.23 -7.48 15.21
CA GLU A 128 -5.52 -6.09 15.57
C GLU A 128 -4.42 -5.61 16.50
N TYR A 129 -3.67 -4.59 16.09
CA TYR A 129 -2.74 -3.88 16.97
C TYR A 129 -3.41 -2.61 17.50
N ASP A 130 -3.45 -2.48 18.83
CA ASP A 130 -3.91 -1.28 19.53
C ASP A 130 -2.69 -0.44 19.95
N PRO A 131 -2.45 0.71 19.30
CA PRO A 131 -1.30 1.58 19.64
C PRO A 131 -1.35 2.18 21.06
N THR A 132 -2.56 2.28 21.64
CA THR A 132 -2.73 2.82 22.99
C THR A 132 -2.32 1.82 24.07
N LEU A 133 -2.64 0.55 23.83
CA LEU A 133 -2.30 -0.55 24.74
C LEU A 133 -0.94 -1.17 24.41
N ASP A 134 -0.37 -0.83 23.26
CA ASP A 134 0.85 -1.46 22.69
C ASP A 134 0.73 -2.99 22.65
N LYS A 135 -0.37 -3.50 22.08
CA LYS A 135 -0.69 -4.93 22.10
C LYS A 135 -1.35 -5.39 20.80
N CYS A 136 -0.93 -6.59 20.32
CA CYS A 136 -1.59 -7.33 19.25
C CYS A 136 -2.60 -8.34 19.81
N ILE A 137 -3.76 -8.45 19.15
CA ILE A 137 -4.83 -9.41 19.47
C ILE A 137 -5.21 -10.13 18.18
N LYS A 138 -5.27 -11.47 18.22
CA LYS A 138 -5.72 -12.27 17.08
C LYS A 138 -7.22 -12.00 16.80
N LYS A 139 -7.54 -11.89 15.50
CA LYS A 139 -8.90 -11.74 14.97
C LYS A 139 -9.24 -12.93 14.07
N THR A 140 -10.48 -12.96 13.57
CA THR A 140 -10.91 -14.01 12.63
C THR A 140 -10.07 -13.95 11.35
N ASP A 141 -9.44 -15.08 11.02
CA ASP A 141 -8.58 -15.24 9.84
C ASP A 141 -9.37 -15.00 8.54
N MET A 142 -8.67 -14.54 7.47
CA MET A 142 -9.26 -14.46 6.12
C MET A 142 -9.76 -15.84 5.67
N PRO A 143 -10.79 -15.91 4.82
CA PRO A 143 -11.26 -17.16 4.23
C PRO A 143 -10.20 -17.91 3.43
N ALA A 144 -9.30 -17.18 2.75
CA ALA A 144 -8.19 -17.74 2.00
C ALA A 144 -6.85 -17.09 2.39
N PRO A 145 -5.75 -17.88 2.52
CA PRO A 145 -4.42 -17.33 2.77
C PRO A 145 -3.92 -16.56 1.56
N ARG A 146 -3.40 -15.35 1.76
CA ARG A 146 -2.90 -14.47 0.70
C ARG A 146 -1.69 -13.65 1.12
N ALA A 147 -0.73 -13.53 0.20
CA ALA A 147 0.38 -12.60 0.26
C ALA A 147 0.31 -11.63 -0.93
N TRP A 148 1.06 -10.53 -0.89
CA TRP A 148 1.06 -9.48 -1.92
C TRP A 148 -0.33 -8.92 -2.24
N LEU A 149 -1.25 -9.04 -1.29
CA LEU A 149 -2.56 -8.39 -1.30
C LEU A 149 -2.42 -6.93 -0.90
N SER A 150 -3.46 -6.15 -1.19
CA SER A 150 -3.60 -4.82 -0.61
C SER A 150 -4.89 -4.69 0.17
N THR A 151 -4.89 -3.88 1.23
CA THR A 151 -6.08 -3.61 2.02
C THR A 151 -6.39 -2.12 2.07
N SER A 152 -7.67 -1.78 2.07
CA SER A 152 -8.16 -0.41 2.23
C SER A 152 -9.32 -0.36 3.21
N ALA A 153 -9.36 0.68 4.03
CA ALA A 153 -10.47 0.90 4.95
C ALA A 153 -11.43 1.97 4.39
N VAL A 154 -12.72 1.63 4.29
CA VAL A 154 -13.80 2.54 3.89
C VAL A 154 -15.02 2.26 4.77
N ASN A 155 -15.67 3.30 5.29
CA ASN A 155 -16.88 3.19 6.11
C ASN A 155 -16.75 2.19 7.28
N ASN A 156 -15.60 2.21 7.98
CA ASN A 156 -15.25 1.32 9.09
C ASN A 156 -15.21 -0.19 8.73
N LYS A 157 -15.11 -0.51 7.44
CA LYS A 157 -14.86 -1.86 6.93
C LYS A 157 -13.50 -1.90 6.26
N ILE A 158 -12.89 -3.08 6.22
CA ILE A 158 -11.60 -3.31 5.56
C ILE A 158 -11.82 -4.22 4.37
N TYR A 159 -11.34 -3.82 3.21
CA TYR A 159 -11.42 -4.57 1.96
C TYR A 159 -10.06 -5.18 1.66
N ALA A 160 -9.95 -6.51 1.69
CA ALA A 160 -8.77 -7.26 1.27
C ALA A 160 -8.90 -7.61 -0.21
N ILE A 161 -7.98 -7.10 -1.03
CA ILE A 161 -8.12 -7.09 -2.50
C ILE A 161 -6.93 -7.82 -3.12
N GLY A 162 -7.21 -8.76 -4.02
CA GLY A 162 -6.21 -9.47 -4.82
C GLY A 162 -5.19 -10.25 -3.99
N GLY A 163 -3.94 -10.25 -4.45
CA GLY A 163 -2.85 -11.04 -3.89
C GLY A 163 -2.68 -12.38 -4.57
N THR A 164 -1.86 -13.24 -4.00
CA THR A 164 -1.58 -14.56 -4.60
C THR A 164 -1.45 -15.67 -3.57
N GLU A 165 -1.78 -16.88 -3.99
CA GLU A 165 -1.37 -18.13 -3.37
C GLU A 165 -0.15 -18.66 -4.13
N ARG A 166 1.04 -18.54 -3.53
CA ARG A 166 2.32 -18.75 -4.21
C ARG A 166 2.53 -20.14 -4.82
N GLN A 167 1.89 -21.17 -4.29
CA GLN A 167 2.13 -22.56 -4.75
C GLN A 167 1.78 -22.78 -6.24
N GLN A 168 0.81 -22.00 -6.76
CA GLN A 168 0.36 -22.13 -8.16
C GLN A 168 0.67 -20.91 -9.03
N ARG A 169 1.31 -19.86 -8.48
CA ARG A 169 1.50 -18.56 -9.16
C ARG A 169 0.20 -17.95 -9.69
N VAL A 170 -0.91 -18.23 -9.00
CA VAL A 170 -2.23 -17.72 -9.39
C VAL A 170 -2.49 -16.43 -8.60
N ALA A 171 -2.61 -15.33 -9.31
CA ALA A 171 -3.11 -14.09 -8.74
C ALA A 171 -4.63 -14.17 -8.55
N PHE A 172 -5.15 -13.48 -7.55
CA PHE A 172 -6.57 -13.45 -7.24
C PHE A 172 -7.23 -12.17 -7.75
N SER A 173 -8.47 -12.30 -8.22
CA SER A 173 -9.39 -11.18 -8.39
C SER A 173 -10.25 -10.93 -7.15
N THR A 174 -10.16 -11.82 -6.17
CA THR A 174 -11.03 -11.88 -5.00
C THR A 174 -10.97 -10.60 -4.17
N VAL A 175 -12.17 -10.14 -3.76
CA VAL A 175 -12.38 -9.06 -2.80
C VAL A 175 -13.17 -9.59 -1.63
N GLU A 176 -12.66 -9.35 -0.42
CA GLU A 176 -13.32 -9.74 0.83
C GLU A 176 -13.37 -8.54 1.77
N GLU A 177 -14.56 -8.29 2.31
CA GLU A 177 -14.82 -7.25 3.31
C GLU A 177 -14.73 -7.86 4.70
N TYR A 178 -13.91 -7.27 5.55
CA TYR A 178 -13.84 -7.56 6.97
C TYR A 178 -14.57 -6.48 7.77
N ASP A 179 -15.45 -6.91 8.66
CA ASP A 179 -16.14 -6.06 9.62
C ASP A 179 -15.47 -6.17 11.01
N PRO A 180 -14.68 -5.17 11.42
CA PRO A 180 -14.04 -5.17 12.74
C PRO A 180 -15.02 -5.22 13.92
N LEU A 181 -16.24 -4.71 13.75
CA LEU A 181 -17.24 -4.68 14.80
C LEU A 181 -17.80 -6.07 15.11
N THR A 182 -18.03 -6.88 14.07
CA THR A 182 -18.60 -8.23 14.19
C THR A 182 -17.55 -9.33 14.11
N ASP A 183 -16.31 -8.99 13.79
CA ASP A 183 -15.19 -9.92 13.55
C ASP A 183 -15.52 -10.97 12.47
N LYS A 184 -16.14 -10.53 11.35
CA LYS A 184 -16.58 -11.42 10.27
C LYS A 184 -16.13 -10.94 8.90
N TRP A 185 -15.97 -11.91 8.01
CA TRP A 185 -15.66 -11.71 6.59
C TRP A 185 -16.90 -11.91 5.72
N ALA A 186 -17.01 -11.13 4.65
CA ALA A 186 -18.03 -11.28 3.61
C ALA A 186 -17.38 -11.12 2.23
N LYS A 187 -17.78 -11.98 1.28
CA LYS A 187 -17.34 -11.86 -0.10
C LYS A 187 -18.01 -10.66 -0.77
N LYS A 188 -17.26 -9.94 -1.61
CA LYS A 188 -17.70 -8.83 -2.44
C LYS A 188 -17.49 -9.17 -3.92
N LEU A 189 -17.91 -8.27 -4.83
CA LEU A 189 -17.70 -8.45 -6.25
C LEU A 189 -16.20 -8.48 -6.57
N ASP A 190 -15.75 -9.55 -7.23
CA ASP A 190 -14.37 -9.73 -7.63
C ASP A 190 -13.90 -8.63 -8.60
N MET A 191 -12.61 -8.27 -8.59
CA MET A 191 -12.01 -7.38 -9.60
C MET A 191 -12.22 -7.95 -11.01
N PRO A 192 -12.31 -7.08 -12.05
CA PRO A 192 -12.42 -7.53 -13.44
C PRO A 192 -11.26 -8.42 -13.90
N LYS A 193 -10.07 -8.22 -13.33
CA LYS A 193 -8.87 -9.00 -13.58
C LYS A 193 -8.11 -9.28 -12.29
N ALA A 194 -7.47 -10.44 -12.23
CA ALA A 194 -6.62 -10.81 -11.11
C ALA A 194 -5.37 -9.92 -11.04
N LYS A 195 -4.97 -9.55 -9.83
CA LYS A 195 -3.76 -8.77 -9.54
C LYS A 195 -3.04 -9.31 -8.32
N ASP A 196 -1.74 -9.43 -8.42
CA ASP A 196 -0.85 -9.51 -7.27
C ASP A 196 0.08 -8.29 -7.24
N ASN A 197 0.79 -8.08 -6.14
CA ASN A 197 1.69 -6.93 -5.98
C ASN A 197 1.01 -5.58 -6.30
N LEU A 198 -0.30 -5.51 -6.10
CA LEU A 198 -1.08 -4.30 -6.30
C LEU A 198 -0.92 -3.38 -5.08
N SER A 199 -1.17 -2.09 -5.31
CA SER A 199 -1.36 -1.11 -4.24
C SER A 199 -2.75 -0.52 -4.33
N THR A 200 -3.39 -0.24 -3.19
CA THR A 200 -4.70 0.41 -3.15
C THR A 200 -4.60 1.76 -2.46
N SER A 201 -5.36 2.72 -2.97
CA SER A 201 -5.53 4.04 -2.37
C SER A 201 -7.00 4.40 -2.29
N VAL A 202 -7.40 5.12 -1.24
CA VAL A 202 -8.78 5.53 -1.04
C VAL A 202 -8.93 7.02 -1.34
N VAL A 203 -9.88 7.36 -2.20
CA VAL A 203 -10.26 8.74 -2.47
C VAL A 203 -11.78 8.84 -2.57
N ASN A 204 -12.37 9.78 -1.85
CA ASN A 204 -13.83 10.02 -1.82
C ASN A 204 -14.66 8.76 -1.51
N GLY A 205 -14.18 7.92 -0.60
CA GLY A 205 -14.86 6.68 -0.21
C GLY A 205 -14.81 5.57 -1.25
N LYS A 206 -14.06 5.74 -2.33
CA LYS A 206 -13.80 4.72 -3.36
C LYS A 206 -12.38 4.19 -3.28
N ILE A 207 -12.18 2.93 -3.63
CA ILE A 207 -10.89 2.24 -3.59
C ILE A 207 -10.34 2.13 -5.00
N TYR A 208 -9.14 2.65 -5.23
CA TYR A 208 -8.41 2.53 -6.49
C TYR A 208 -7.41 1.38 -6.37
N ALA A 209 -7.65 0.30 -7.10
CA ALA A 209 -6.74 -0.85 -7.20
C ALA A 209 -5.79 -0.64 -8.38
N ILE A 210 -4.52 -0.37 -8.07
CA ILE A 210 -3.48 0.02 -9.01
C ILE A 210 -2.46 -1.10 -9.08
N GLY A 211 -2.08 -1.52 -10.30
CA GLY A 211 -1.09 -2.57 -10.48
C GLY A 211 -1.28 -3.32 -11.79
N VAL A 212 -0.37 -4.22 -12.05
CA VAL A 212 -0.35 -5.01 -13.28
C VAL A 212 -1.37 -6.14 -13.19
N ASN A 213 -2.14 -6.37 -14.25
CA ASN A 213 -2.91 -7.60 -14.40
C ASN A 213 -1.93 -8.79 -14.44
N VAL A 214 -2.35 -9.93 -13.90
CA VAL A 214 -1.55 -11.15 -13.95
C VAL A 214 -2.39 -12.26 -14.59
N ASP A 215 -2.28 -12.38 -15.88
CA ASP A 215 -2.98 -13.39 -16.67
C ASP A 215 -1.98 -14.12 -17.60
N PHE A 216 -1.43 -15.21 -17.09
CA PHE A 216 -0.47 -16.03 -17.86
C PHE A 216 -1.10 -16.81 -19.01
N VAL A 217 -2.42 -16.97 -19.03
CA VAL A 217 -3.13 -17.67 -20.11
C VAL A 217 -3.25 -16.77 -21.34
N ASN A 218 -3.65 -15.51 -21.11
CA ASN A 218 -3.82 -14.54 -22.19
C ASN A 218 -2.62 -13.60 -22.36
N MET A 219 -1.55 -13.81 -21.57
CA MET A 219 -0.35 -12.96 -21.54
C MET A 219 -0.69 -11.47 -21.31
N ASP A 220 -1.70 -11.19 -20.47
CA ASP A 220 -2.11 -9.84 -20.11
C ASP A 220 -1.38 -9.40 -18.85
N PHE A 221 -0.41 -8.51 -19.04
CA PHE A 221 0.35 -7.83 -17.97
C PHE A 221 0.15 -6.32 -18.04
N SER A 222 -1.04 -5.87 -18.42
CA SER A 222 -1.36 -4.45 -18.58
C SER A 222 -1.48 -3.74 -17.22
N PRO A 223 -1.04 -2.48 -17.12
CA PRO A 223 -1.02 -1.70 -15.88
C PRO A 223 -2.39 -1.05 -15.59
N LYS A 224 -3.43 -1.87 -15.54
CA LYS A 224 -4.82 -1.43 -15.37
C LYS A 224 -5.09 -0.84 -13.99
N VAL A 225 -5.87 0.24 -13.96
CA VAL A 225 -6.42 0.84 -12.74
C VAL A 225 -7.92 0.58 -12.70
N TYR A 226 -8.40 0.06 -11.56
CA TYR A 226 -9.81 -0.14 -11.31
C TYR A 226 -10.26 0.64 -10.08
N GLU A 227 -11.39 1.33 -10.18
CA GLU A 227 -12.08 1.98 -9.06
C GLU A 227 -13.19 1.06 -8.58
N TYR A 228 -13.19 0.75 -7.29
CA TYR A 228 -14.24 0.03 -6.59
C TYR A 228 -15.08 0.99 -5.76
N ASP A 229 -16.39 0.93 -5.93
CA ASP A 229 -17.35 1.63 -5.10
C ASP A 229 -17.97 0.66 -4.08
N PRO A 230 -17.59 0.75 -2.80
CA PRO A 230 -18.12 -0.13 -1.77
C PRO A 230 -19.61 0.01 -1.49
N LEU A 231 -20.22 1.16 -1.84
CA LEU A 231 -21.66 1.40 -1.62
C LEU A 231 -22.52 0.64 -2.62
N THR A 232 -22.06 0.53 -3.86
CA THR A 232 -22.79 -0.15 -4.95
C THR A 232 -22.26 -1.54 -5.24
N ASP A 233 -21.13 -1.92 -4.64
CA ASP A 233 -20.40 -3.17 -4.92
C ASP A 233 -20.08 -3.32 -6.43
N THR A 234 -19.51 -2.28 -7.04
CA THR A 234 -19.22 -2.23 -8.48
C THR A 234 -17.81 -1.77 -8.78
N TRP A 235 -17.27 -2.24 -9.92
CA TRP A 235 -15.98 -1.84 -10.45
C TRP A 235 -16.12 -0.98 -11.69
N THR A 236 -15.25 0.02 -11.82
CA THR A 236 -15.12 0.86 -13.02
C THR A 236 -13.65 0.89 -13.45
N GLU A 237 -13.37 0.62 -14.71
CA GLU A 237 -12.03 0.77 -15.29
C GLU A 237 -11.68 2.25 -15.41
N LYS A 238 -10.44 2.60 -15.07
CA LYS A 238 -9.88 3.95 -15.15
C LYS A 238 -8.71 3.99 -16.12
N THR A 239 -8.14 5.18 -16.31
CA THR A 239 -6.93 5.36 -17.13
C THR A 239 -5.78 4.54 -16.58
N ASP A 240 -5.15 3.77 -17.45
CA ASP A 240 -4.01 2.91 -17.12
C ASP A 240 -2.84 3.71 -16.54
N MET A 241 -2.07 3.09 -15.67
CA MET A 241 -0.79 3.65 -15.21
C MET A 241 0.18 3.72 -16.41
N PRO A 242 0.89 4.85 -16.63
CA PRO A 242 1.77 5.00 -17.80
C PRO A 242 2.87 3.96 -17.86
N THR A 243 3.38 3.56 -16.69
CA THR A 243 4.53 2.66 -16.59
C THR A 243 4.16 1.35 -15.91
N VAL A 244 4.41 0.22 -16.58
CA VAL A 244 4.28 -1.12 -15.97
C VAL A 244 5.31 -1.26 -14.87
N ARG A 245 4.86 -1.46 -13.63
CA ARG A 245 5.71 -1.61 -12.45
C ARG A 245 5.15 -2.61 -11.45
N TYR A 246 6.06 -3.34 -10.82
CA TYR A 246 5.76 -4.29 -9.74
C TYR A 246 6.34 -3.78 -8.41
N PHE A 247 5.80 -4.20 -7.29
CA PHE A 247 6.36 -3.97 -5.95
C PHE A 247 6.52 -2.48 -5.60
N PHE A 248 5.65 -1.64 -6.12
CA PHE A 248 5.56 -0.22 -5.83
C PHE A 248 4.57 0.04 -4.68
N SER A 249 4.52 1.26 -4.18
CA SER A 249 3.51 1.70 -3.22
C SER A 249 2.72 2.88 -3.77
N SER A 250 1.46 3.03 -3.34
CA SER A 250 0.65 4.21 -3.66
C SER A 250 0.09 4.88 -2.42
N SER A 251 -0.06 6.20 -2.48
CA SER A 251 -0.67 7.01 -1.43
C SER A 251 -1.55 8.09 -2.03
N ALA A 252 -2.70 8.35 -1.40
CA ALA A 252 -3.61 9.40 -1.81
C ALA A 252 -3.47 10.63 -0.92
N VAL A 253 -3.30 11.81 -1.52
CA VAL A 253 -3.25 13.09 -0.84
C VAL A 253 -3.82 14.19 -1.72
N ASN A 254 -4.59 15.10 -1.15
CA ASN A 254 -5.20 16.24 -1.86
C ASN A 254 -5.98 15.83 -3.12
N GLY A 255 -6.67 14.67 -3.08
CA GLY A 255 -7.45 14.18 -4.21
C GLY A 255 -6.66 13.56 -5.36
N LYS A 256 -5.37 13.42 -5.21
CA LYS A 256 -4.47 12.79 -6.17
C LYS A 256 -3.90 11.50 -5.58
N ILE A 257 -3.58 10.56 -6.45
CA ILE A 257 -2.86 9.33 -6.06
C ILE A 257 -1.44 9.41 -6.62
N TYR A 258 -0.48 9.16 -5.76
CA TYR A 258 0.93 9.09 -6.11
C TYR A 258 1.41 7.64 -6.02
N THR A 259 2.16 7.18 -7.01
CA THR A 259 2.82 5.87 -7.02
C THR A 259 4.33 6.04 -6.94
N PHE A 260 5.00 5.28 -6.08
CA PHE A 260 6.42 5.43 -5.76
C PHE A 260 7.20 4.16 -6.04
N GLY A 261 8.33 4.29 -6.74
CA GLY A 261 9.30 3.22 -6.92
C GLY A 261 8.75 1.98 -7.62
N GLY A 262 9.15 0.83 -7.13
CA GLY A 262 8.86 -0.47 -7.74
C GLY A 262 9.97 -0.95 -8.65
N SER A 263 9.68 -1.94 -9.49
CA SER A 263 10.61 -2.50 -10.47
C SER A 263 9.95 -2.50 -11.85
N LEU A 264 10.67 -2.01 -12.85
CA LEU A 264 10.24 -2.04 -14.26
C LEU A 264 10.55 -3.40 -14.88
N ASP A 265 11.68 -3.96 -14.52
CA ASP A 265 12.18 -5.26 -14.93
C ASP A 265 12.92 -5.87 -13.73
N TRP A 266 12.40 -6.98 -13.22
CA TRP A 266 12.96 -7.61 -12.04
C TRP A 266 14.38 -8.11 -12.27
N PRO A 267 15.36 -7.82 -11.40
CA PRO A 267 15.23 -7.19 -10.05
C PRO A 267 15.51 -5.68 -9.98
N VAL A 268 15.55 -4.96 -11.10
CA VAL A 268 16.01 -3.56 -11.15
C VAL A 268 14.98 -2.58 -10.60
N PRO A 269 15.23 -1.95 -9.43
CA PRO A 269 14.30 -0.98 -8.87
C PRO A 269 14.36 0.36 -9.59
N THR A 270 13.26 1.11 -9.49
CA THR A 270 13.16 2.46 -10.06
C THR A 270 12.93 3.52 -8.97
N SER A 271 13.34 4.76 -9.28
CA SER A 271 13.02 5.94 -8.47
C SER A 271 11.79 6.73 -8.98
N LEU A 272 11.08 6.17 -9.95
CA LEU A 272 9.96 6.82 -10.63
C LEU A 272 8.84 7.16 -9.65
N VAL A 273 8.26 8.35 -9.83
CA VAL A 273 7.04 8.80 -9.14
C VAL A 273 6.05 9.26 -10.20
N GLU A 274 4.84 8.75 -10.15
CA GLU A 274 3.76 9.16 -11.05
C GLU A 274 2.58 9.65 -10.22
N GLU A 275 1.93 10.70 -10.72
CA GLU A 275 0.75 11.31 -10.13
C GLU A 275 -0.47 10.99 -10.98
N TYR A 276 -1.53 10.53 -10.35
CA TYR A 276 -2.86 10.35 -10.95
C TYR A 276 -3.84 11.36 -10.37
N ASP A 277 -4.28 12.31 -11.19
CA ASP A 277 -5.32 13.26 -10.83
C ASP A 277 -6.69 12.66 -11.16
N ILE A 278 -7.47 12.35 -10.12
CA ILE A 278 -8.80 11.77 -10.26
C ILE A 278 -9.90 12.81 -10.56
N GLY A 279 -9.52 14.07 -10.77
CA GLY A 279 -10.43 15.16 -11.13
C GLY A 279 -11.43 15.46 -10.02
N PHE A 280 -11.07 16.28 -9.03
CA PHE A 280 -12.05 16.92 -8.17
C PHE A 280 -12.83 17.94 -9.00
N ALA A 281 -14.14 17.72 -9.18
CA ALA A 281 -15.05 18.84 -9.37
C ALA A 281 -15.03 19.64 -8.06
N VAL A 282 -14.25 20.71 -8.02
CA VAL A 282 -14.50 21.78 -7.05
C VAL A 282 -15.87 22.33 -7.42
N GLU A 283 -16.88 22.06 -6.61
CA GLU A 283 -18.15 22.77 -6.72
C GLU A 283 -17.84 24.24 -6.55
N SER A 284 -18.23 25.00 -7.58
CA SER A 284 -18.11 26.45 -7.71
C SER A 284 -16.74 27.05 -8.04
N VAL A 285 -16.34 26.97 -9.31
CA VAL A 285 -15.98 28.14 -10.15
C VAL A 285 -16.20 27.74 -11.60
N ASN A 286 -16.92 28.57 -12.34
CA ASN A 286 -17.32 28.41 -13.73
C ASN A 286 -16.09 28.20 -14.66
N PHE A 287 -15.67 26.95 -14.86
CA PHE A 287 -14.77 26.58 -15.96
C PHE A 287 -15.48 25.62 -16.91
N LYS A 288 -15.84 26.11 -18.09
CA LYS A 288 -16.21 25.26 -19.22
C LYS A 288 -15.00 24.47 -19.67
N GLY A 289 -14.93 23.20 -19.24
CA GLY A 289 -13.95 22.23 -19.70
C GLY A 289 -13.91 21.03 -18.75
N LYS A 290 -14.27 19.84 -19.24
CA LYS A 290 -13.97 18.59 -18.54
C LYS A 290 -12.45 18.49 -18.39
N LEU A 291 -11.93 18.55 -17.17
CA LEU A 291 -10.55 18.16 -16.90
C LEU A 291 -10.47 16.62 -17.08
N PRO A 292 -9.60 16.14 -17.98
CA PRO A 292 -9.40 14.70 -18.12
C PRO A 292 -8.71 14.16 -16.86
N THR A 293 -9.17 13.02 -16.35
CA THR A 293 -8.42 12.21 -15.37
C THR A 293 -7.20 11.66 -16.08
N THR A 294 -6.01 12.17 -15.79
CA THR A 294 -4.77 11.79 -16.47
C THR A 294 -3.63 11.57 -15.46
N TRP A 295 -2.76 10.65 -15.81
CA TRP A 295 -1.48 10.47 -15.14
C TRP A 295 -0.47 11.52 -15.61
N GLY A 296 0.33 12.06 -14.69
CA GLY A 296 1.48 12.91 -14.97
C GLY A 296 2.74 12.39 -14.30
N GLU A 297 3.90 12.58 -14.93
CA GLU A 297 5.20 12.31 -14.32
C GLU A 297 5.58 13.47 -13.40
N VAL A 298 5.91 13.17 -12.15
CA VAL A 298 6.48 14.14 -11.21
C VAL A 298 8.00 14.15 -11.42
N ARG A 299 8.50 15.20 -12.09
CA ARG A 299 9.93 15.40 -12.32
C ARG A 299 10.52 16.19 -11.15
N THR A 300 11.30 15.54 -10.30
CA THR A 300 12.20 16.25 -9.40
C THR A 300 13.31 16.85 -10.22
N ALA A 301 13.49 18.17 -10.14
CA ALA A 301 14.67 18.82 -10.72
C ALA A 301 15.91 18.27 -10.03
N MET A 302 16.68 17.44 -10.73
CA MET A 302 18.05 17.14 -10.32
C MET A 302 18.81 18.45 -10.43
N ASN A 303 19.15 19.04 -9.28
CA ASN A 303 20.14 20.11 -9.26
C ASN A 303 21.44 19.54 -9.83
N ARG A 304 21.85 20.14 -10.94
CA ARG A 304 23.20 19.97 -11.52
C ARG A 304 24.25 20.54 -10.61
#